data_428ecaf8a5fd3f8cda76fbfe14a4464f
#
_entry.id   428ecaf8a5fd3f8cda76fbfe14a4464f
#
_cell.length_a   1.000
_cell.length_b   1.000
_cell.length_c   1.000
_cell.angle_alpha   90.00
_cell.angle_beta   90.00
_cell.angle_gamma   90.00
#
_symmetry.space_group_name_H-M   'P 1'
#
loop_
_entity.id
_entity.type
_entity.pdbx_description
1 polymer ?
#
loop_
_entity_poly.entity_id
_entity_poly.type
_entity_poly.pdbx_seq_one_letter_code
_entity_poly.pdbx_strand_id
1 'polypeptide(L)'
;MSGGIYMSIDLLHDKIRKLKNPSVIDFGIKADSIPAHLLEEEGSLVNAYGRFCRELMAALKGFVPGVRFPFGAFALLGAEGIDLLKALLREAKEMDYYVLLDSPEILSPWAADRTAQLIFEENAFTCDGLIIGSFIGSDGVKPFLPYCKDGSKALFVVVRSPNKSASELQDLLTGTRLVHVAASEMVNRFGETILAKCGYSRVGIAASAGAPDSLRNLRTRHNRMFLLVDGLDYPSGNAKNCSFAFDRFGYGAAVCAGPSITAAWKIAETDGKDYVAQAQQAAERMKKNITRYITIL
;
A
#
# COMPACT_ATOMS: atom_id res chain seq x y z
N MET A 1 17.98 7.53 -26.32
CA MET A 1 16.74 6.80 -25.98
C MET A 1 16.03 7.64 -24.95
N SER A 2 14.93 8.30 -25.32
CA SER A 2 14.14 9.14 -24.41
C SER A 2 13.44 8.23 -23.41
N GLY A 3 14.00 8.11 -22.22
CA GLY A 3 13.33 7.50 -21.09
C GLY A 3 12.09 8.32 -20.79
N GLY A 4 10.92 7.86 -21.21
CA GLY A 4 9.65 8.47 -20.84
C GLY A 4 9.59 8.49 -19.31
N ILE A 5 9.35 9.66 -18.73
CA ILE A 5 9.08 9.80 -17.30
C ILE A 5 7.81 8.98 -17.06
N TYR A 6 7.98 7.76 -16.51
CA TYR A 6 6.86 6.94 -16.08
C TYR A 6 6.20 7.65 -14.90
N MET A 7 4.98 8.10 -15.11
CA MET A 7 4.18 8.74 -14.09
C MET A 7 3.69 7.69 -13.08
N SER A 8 3.66 8.02 -11.78
CA SER A 8 3.52 7.08 -10.69
C SER A 8 2.36 6.07 -10.83
N ILE A 9 1.11 6.51 -11.03
CA ILE A 9 -0.04 5.58 -11.17
C ILE A 9 0.00 4.81 -12.49
N ASP A 10 0.52 5.40 -13.58
CA ASP A 10 0.72 4.67 -14.84
C ASP A 10 1.68 3.49 -14.66
N LEU A 11 2.75 3.68 -13.87
CA LEU A 11 3.70 2.62 -13.54
C LEU A 11 3.03 1.46 -12.79
N LEU A 12 2.23 1.75 -11.75
CA LEU A 12 1.52 0.71 -11.02
C LEU A 12 0.51 -0.03 -11.90
N HIS A 13 -0.27 0.73 -12.68
CA HIS A 13 -1.24 0.18 -13.62
C HIS A 13 -0.58 -0.77 -14.64
N ASP A 14 0.52 -0.33 -15.27
CA ASP A 14 1.24 -1.13 -16.26
C ASP A 14 1.85 -2.39 -15.66
N LYS A 15 2.38 -2.32 -14.44
CA LYS A 15 2.89 -3.49 -13.72
C LYS A 15 1.77 -4.49 -13.40
N ILE A 16 0.62 -4.04 -12.90
CA ILE A 16 -0.55 -4.89 -12.64
C ILE A 16 -0.99 -5.56 -13.94
N ARG A 17 -1.11 -4.82 -15.03
CA ARG A 17 -1.49 -5.34 -16.35
C ARG A 17 -0.50 -6.38 -16.87
N LYS A 18 0.80 -6.09 -16.84
CA LYS A 18 1.87 -6.98 -17.31
C LYS A 18 1.93 -8.28 -16.51
N LEU A 19 1.84 -8.19 -15.17
CA LEU A 19 1.94 -9.35 -14.28
C LEU A 19 0.62 -10.09 -14.08
N LYS A 20 -0.50 -9.50 -14.54
CA LYS A 20 -1.86 -10.00 -14.25
C LYS A 20 -2.03 -10.26 -12.75
N ASN A 21 -1.52 -9.35 -11.94
CA ASN A 21 -1.46 -9.50 -10.48
C ASN A 21 -1.60 -8.14 -9.80
N PRO A 22 -2.68 -7.86 -9.05
CA PRO A 22 -2.88 -6.61 -8.36
C PRO A 22 -2.35 -6.61 -6.92
N SER A 23 -1.54 -7.60 -6.53
CA SER A 23 -1.08 -7.79 -5.14
C SER A 23 0.09 -6.85 -4.81
N VAL A 24 0.03 -6.21 -3.65
CA VAL A 24 1.13 -5.44 -3.06
C VAL A 24 1.51 -6.11 -1.73
N ILE A 25 2.79 -6.39 -1.54
CA ILE A 25 3.27 -7.01 -0.31
C ILE A 25 3.60 -5.95 0.73
N ASP A 26 2.99 -6.08 1.90
CA ASP A 26 3.20 -5.18 3.04
C ASP A 26 4.30 -5.72 3.96
N PHE A 27 5.35 -4.94 4.13
CA PHE A 27 6.48 -5.21 5.01
C PHE A 27 6.32 -4.63 6.43
N GLY A 28 5.09 -4.47 6.90
CA GLY A 28 4.75 -4.22 8.30
C GLY A 28 4.93 -5.46 9.17
N ILE A 29 6.17 -5.94 9.27
CA ILE A 29 6.53 -7.22 9.87
C ILE A 29 6.65 -7.08 11.40
N LYS A 30 6.04 -8.01 12.12
CA LYS A 30 6.27 -8.16 13.57
C LYS A 30 7.56 -8.92 13.81
N ALA A 31 8.30 -8.56 14.86
CA ALA A 31 9.57 -9.22 15.21
C ALA A 31 9.44 -10.75 15.36
N ASP A 32 8.32 -11.22 15.90
CA ASP A 32 8.03 -12.64 16.05
C ASP A 32 7.75 -13.38 14.73
N SER A 33 7.56 -12.66 13.63
CA SER A 33 7.38 -13.23 12.28
C SER A 33 8.70 -13.49 11.55
N ILE A 34 9.82 -13.02 12.11
CA ILE A 34 11.16 -13.30 11.60
C ILE A 34 11.58 -14.67 12.09
N PRO A 35 12.03 -15.60 11.24
CA PRO A 35 12.50 -16.92 11.66
C PRO A 35 13.67 -16.82 12.64
N ALA A 36 13.68 -17.67 13.68
CA ALA A 36 14.65 -17.62 14.76
C ALA A 36 16.11 -17.75 14.27
N HIS A 37 16.37 -18.60 13.27
CA HIS A 37 17.71 -18.77 12.72
C HIS A 37 18.29 -17.46 12.12
N LEU A 38 17.45 -16.59 11.54
CA LEU A 38 17.93 -15.29 11.06
C LEU A 38 18.38 -14.38 12.20
N LEU A 39 17.68 -14.41 13.34
CA LEU A 39 18.09 -13.65 14.53
C LEU A 39 19.42 -14.16 15.11
N GLU A 40 19.61 -15.47 15.12
CA GLU A 40 20.83 -16.13 15.59
C GLU A 40 22.02 -15.81 14.68
N GLU A 41 21.84 -15.88 13.35
CA GLU A 41 22.88 -15.64 12.35
C GLU A 41 23.28 -14.18 12.25
N GLU A 42 22.31 -13.25 12.30
CA GLU A 42 22.54 -11.81 12.09
C GLU A 42 22.93 -11.06 13.39
N GLY A 43 22.70 -11.65 14.55
CA GLY A 43 23.06 -11.10 15.86
C GLY A 43 22.30 -9.84 16.28
N SER A 44 21.46 -9.26 15.41
CA SER A 44 20.59 -8.14 15.74
C SER A 44 19.24 -8.22 15.02
N LEU A 45 18.19 -7.69 15.66
CA LEU A 45 16.84 -7.65 15.07
C LEU A 45 16.82 -6.80 13.80
N VAL A 46 17.53 -5.70 13.75
CA VAL A 46 17.57 -4.80 12.58
C VAL A 46 18.17 -5.50 11.38
N ASN A 47 19.30 -6.20 11.56
CA ASN A 47 19.95 -6.94 10.50
C ASN A 47 19.08 -8.10 10.01
N ALA A 48 18.52 -8.89 10.93
CA ALA A 48 17.61 -10.00 10.60
C ALA A 48 16.37 -9.50 9.85
N TYR A 49 15.78 -8.39 10.29
CA TYR A 49 14.66 -7.74 9.60
C TYR A 49 15.07 -7.32 8.18
N GLY A 50 16.23 -6.69 8.04
CA GLY A 50 16.75 -6.25 6.76
C GLY A 50 16.99 -7.40 5.79
N ARG A 51 17.62 -8.47 6.25
CA ARG A 51 17.86 -9.70 5.46
C ARG A 51 16.55 -10.35 5.05
N PHE A 52 15.62 -10.51 6.00
CA PHE A 52 14.30 -11.08 5.75
C PHE A 52 13.55 -10.32 4.65
N CYS A 53 13.51 -8.97 4.72
CA CYS A 53 12.88 -8.15 3.68
C CYS A 53 13.55 -8.33 2.32
N ARG A 54 14.89 -8.32 2.26
CA ARG A 54 15.66 -8.46 1.00
C ARG A 54 15.43 -9.81 0.33
N GLU A 55 15.45 -10.89 1.10
CA GLU A 55 15.23 -12.24 0.55
C GLU A 55 13.80 -12.40 0.02
N LEU A 56 12.79 -11.88 0.73
CA LEU A 56 11.41 -11.88 0.25
C LEU A 56 11.24 -11.00 -1.00
N MET A 57 11.82 -9.80 -1.03
CA MET A 57 11.78 -8.95 -2.22
C MET A 57 12.45 -9.64 -3.42
N ALA A 58 13.61 -10.27 -3.22
CA ALA A 58 14.31 -10.98 -4.29
C ALA A 58 13.47 -12.14 -4.84
N ALA A 59 12.83 -12.90 -3.95
CA ALA A 59 12.00 -14.05 -4.31
C ALA A 59 10.70 -13.71 -5.02
N LEU A 60 10.13 -12.53 -4.74
CA LEU A 60 8.85 -12.07 -5.32
C LEU A 60 9.03 -11.11 -6.50
N LYS A 61 10.29 -10.79 -6.84
CA LYS A 61 10.63 -9.92 -7.98
C LYS A 61 10.03 -10.45 -9.29
N GLY A 62 9.34 -9.56 -10.02
CA GLY A 62 8.70 -9.91 -11.28
C GLY A 62 7.41 -10.74 -11.13
N PHE A 63 6.98 -11.02 -9.90
CA PHE A 63 5.71 -11.71 -9.62
C PHE A 63 4.65 -10.75 -9.06
N VAL A 64 5.02 -9.85 -8.14
CA VAL A 64 4.13 -8.81 -7.60
C VAL A 64 4.53 -7.43 -8.12
N PRO A 65 3.57 -6.53 -8.42
CA PRO A 65 3.84 -5.21 -8.99
C PRO A 65 4.48 -4.24 -8.00
N GLY A 66 4.26 -4.41 -6.69
CA GLY A 66 4.69 -3.44 -5.71
C GLY A 66 4.86 -3.98 -4.31
N VAL A 67 5.50 -3.15 -3.50
CA VAL A 67 5.75 -3.37 -2.07
C VAL A 67 5.36 -2.13 -1.27
N ARG A 68 4.96 -2.34 -0.03
CA ARG A 68 4.59 -1.30 0.93
C ARG A 68 5.44 -1.41 2.18
N PHE A 69 5.93 -0.27 2.66
CA PHE A 69 6.71 -0.17 3.89
C PHE A 69 6.03 0.80 4.85
N PRO A 70 5.49 0.33 5.99
CA PRO A 70 4.95 1.22 7.01
C PRO A 70 6.07 1.90 7.80
N PHE A 71 6.13 3.23 7.80
CA PHE A 71 7.15 3.99 8.54
C PHE A 71 7.22 3.57 10.02
N GLY A 72 6.06 3.42 10.67
CA GLY A 72 5.99 3.08 12.08
C GLY A 72 6.64 1.73 12.45
N ALA A 73 6.58 0.74 11.56
CA ALA A 73 7.21 -0.57 11.79
C ALA A 73 8.74 -0.46 11.92
N PHE A 74 9.34 0.41 11.12
CA PHE A 74 10.78 0.66 11.14
C PHE A 74 11.19 1.64 12.25
N ALA A 75 10.35 2.62 12.55
CA ALA A 75 10.59 3.56 13.64
C ALA A 75 10.69 2.85 15.01
N LEU A 76 9.98 1.74 15.21
CA LEU A 76 10.08 0.89 16.40
C LEU A 76 11.49 0.28 16.58
N LEU A 77 12.28 0.16 15.52
CA LEU A 77 13.66 -0.32 15.55
C LEU A 77 14.69 0.80 15.83
N GLY A 78 14.23 2.02 16.13
CA GLY A 78 15.09 3.18 16.41
C GLY A 78 15.73 3.78 15.16
N ALA A 79 16.84 4.49 15.35
CA ALA A 79 17.55 5.20 14.27
C ALA A 79 18.04 4.22 13.18
N GLU A 80 18.59 3.08 13.57
CA GLU A 80 19.03 2.03 12.63
C GLU A 80 17.88 1.48 11.78
N GLY A 81 16.68 1.39 12.37
CA GLY A 81 15.47 0.99 11.63
C GLY A 81 15.07 2.02 10.57
N ILE A 82 15.21 3.31 10.84
CA ILE A 82 14.97 4.36 9.85
C ILE A 82 15.99 4.31 8.71
N ASP A 83 17.27 4.07 9.02
CA ASP A 83 18.30 3.91 7.99
C ASP A 83 18.07 2.64 7.16
N LEU A 84 17.66 1.54 7.80
CA LEU A 84 17.22 0.33 7.11
C LEU A 84 16.04 0.61 6.17
N LEU A 85 15.02 1.34 6.62
CA LEU A 85 13.88 1.72 5.77
C LEU A 85 14.32 2.45 4.51
N LYS A 86 15.19 3.47 4.65
CA LYS A 86 15.74 4.22 3.51
C LYS A 86 16.49 3.30 2.53
N ALA A 87 17.26 2.34 3.04
CA ALA A 87 17.96 1.36 2.21
C ALA A 87 16.98 0.46 1.45
N LEU A 88 16.01 -0.15 2.14
CA LEU A 88 15.02 -1.04 1.53
C LEU A 88 14.15 -0.35 0.49
N LEU A 89 13.76 0.91 0.70
CA LEU A 89 13.01 1.68 -0.29
C LEU A 89 13.81 1.86 -1.59
N ARG A 90 15.12 2.17 -1.52
CA ARG A 90 16.00 2.28 -2.70
C ARG A 90 16.18 0.93 -3.38
N GLU A 91 16.51 -0.11 -2.62
CA GLU A 91 16.69 -1.48 -3.13
C GLU A 91 15.42 -1.98 -3.83
N ALA A 92 14.23 -1.71 -3.28
CA ALA A 92 12.96 -2.06 -3.91
C ALA A 92 12.77 -1.34 -5.27
N LYS A 93 13.17 -0.07 -5.37
CA LYS A 93 13.15 0.67 -6.66
C LYS A 93 14.13 0.07 -7.67
N GLU A 94 15.34 -0.28 -7.24
CA GLU A 94 16.36 -0.95 -8.08
C GLU A 94 15.88 -2.34 -8.56
N MET A 95 15.06 -3.01 -7.76
CA MET A 95 14.40 -4.26 -8.14
C MET A 95 13.18 -4.08 -9.06
N ASP A 96 12.87 -2.84 -9.46
CA ASP A 96 11.72 -2.49 -10.32
C ASP A 96 10.35 -2.70 -9.64
N TYR A 97 10.25 -2.57 -8.33
CA TYR A 97 8.96 -2.51 -7.66
C TYR A 97 8.30 -1.13 -7.74
N TYR A 98 6.97 -1.09 -7.73
CA TYR A 98 6.23 0.10 -7.31
C TYR A 98 6.31 0.19 -5.79
N VAL A 99 6.82 1.29 -5.27
CA VAL A 99 7.12 1.43 -3.84
C VAL A 99 6.11 2.35 -3.18
N LEU A 100 5.39 1.80 -2.20
CA LEU A 100 4.49 2.52 -1.31
C LEU A 100 5.14 2.71 0.06
N LEU A 101 4.96 3.90 0.61
CA LEU A 101 5.35 4.23 1.98
C LEU A 101 4.11 4.67 2.76
N ASP A 102 3.85 4.07 3.93
CA ASP A 102 2.93 4.69 4.89
C ASP A 102 3.68 5.81 5.59
N SER A 103 3.11 7.01 5.57
CA SER A 103 3.74 8.18 6.17
C SER A 103 3.85 8.05 7.69
N PRO A 104 4.77 8.80 8.32
CA PRO A 104 4.60 9.18 9.72
C PRO A 104 3.21 9.78 9.95
N GLU A 105 2.71 9.68 11.17
CA GLU A 105 1.39 10.23 11.48
C GLU A 105 1.37 11.76 11.31
N ILE A 106 0.37 12.26 10.58
CA ILE A 106 0.21 13.68 10.24
C ILE A 106 -0.92 14.25 11.10
N LEU A 107 -0.56 14.97 12.15
CA LEU A 107 -1.50 15.50 13.16
C LEU A 107 -1.82 17.00 12.96
N SER A 108 -1.15 17.68 12.05
CA SER A 108 -1.35 19.12 11.82
C SER A 108 -1.00 19.50 10.38
N PRO A 109 -1.48 20.67 9.89
CA PRO A 109 -1.10 21.19 8.57
C PRO A 109 0.41 21.41 8.45
N TRP A 110 1.07 21.87 9.51
CA TRP A 110 2.52 22.03 9.54
C TRP A 110 3.25 20.69 9.36
N ALA A 111 2.78 19.63 10.05
CA ALA A 111 3.36 18.29 9.88
C ALA A 111 3.15 17.77 8.45
N ALA A 112 2.00 18.04 7.82
CA ALA A 112 1.74 17.68 6.43
C ALA A 112 2.73 18.34 5.46
N ASP A 113 2.98 19.65 5.65
CA ASP A 113 3.92 20.42 4.83
C ASP A 113 5.34 19.89 4.97
N ARG A 114 5.82 19.66 6.22
CA ARG A 114 7.15 19.08 6.45
C ARG A 114 7.30 17.67 5.93
N THR A 115 6.25 16.85 6.03
CA THR A 115 6.26 15.48 5.50
C THR A 115 6.32 15.47 3.96
N ALA A 116 5.58 16.37 3.30
CA ALA A 116 5.62 16.50 1.85
C ALA A 116 7.02 16.94 1.38
N GLN A 117 7.62 17.92 2.05
CA GLN A 117 8.99 18.35 1.77
C GLN A 117 9.98 17.19 1.95
N LEU A 118 9.99 16.55 3.11
CA LEU A 118 10.94 15.48 3.44
C LEU A 118 10.87 14.30 2.47
N ILE A 119 9.65 13.83 2.15
CA ILE A 119 9.46 12.59 1.41
C ILE A 119 9.44 12.85 -0.10
N PHE A 120 8.78 13.90 -0.57
CA PHE A 120 8.57 14.13 -2.00
C PHE A 120 9.57 15.10 -2.61
N GLU A 121 9.94 16.18 -1.92
CA GLU A 121 10.87 17.18 -2.44
C GLU A 121 12.32 16.74 -2.24
N GLU A 122 12.72 16.46 -1.01
CA GLU A 122 14.08 16.03 -0.68
C GLU A 122 14.35 14.57 -1.05
N ASN A 123 13.29 13.79 -1.29
CA ASN A 123 13.33 12.36 -1.61
C ASN A 123 14.16 11.54 -0.58
N ALA A 124 14.10 11.97 0.69
CA ALA A 124 14.80 11.29 1.77
C ALA A 124 14.32 9.84 1.97
N PHE A 125 13.07 9.58 1.58
CA PHE A 125 12.46 8.25 1.55
C PHE A 125 11.94 7.99 0.13
N THR A 126 12.71 7.27 -0.66
CA THR A 126 12.39 7.02 -2.08
C THR A 126 11.14 6.17 -2.23
N CYS A 127 10.04 6.75 -2.69
CA CYS A 127 8.78 6.02 -2.96
C CYS A 127 8.07 6.58 -4.20
N ASP A 128 7.16 5.78 -4.78
CA ASP A 128 6.27 6.19 -5.88
C ASP A 128 4.95 6.73 -5.36
N GLY A 129 4.48 6.20 -4.23
CA GLY A 129 3.24 6.61 -3.59
C GLY A 129 3.35 6.68 -2.09
N LEU A 130 2.63 7.64 -1.50
CA LEU A 130 2.55 7.85 -0.05
C LEU A 130 1.12 7.59 0.43
N ILE A 131 0.99 6.95 1.58
CA ILE A 131 -0.29 6.71 2.24
C ILE A 131 -0.37 7.62 3.46
N ILE A 132 -1.46 8.40 3.57
CA ILE A 132 -1.71 9.35 4.66
C ILE A 132 -3.10 9.18 5.26
N GLY A 133 -3.31 9.68 6.47
CA GLY A 133 -4.64 9.74 7.08
C GLY A 133 -5.50 10.90 6.54
N SER A 134 -6.83 10.79 6.69
CA SER A 134 -7.79 11.81 6.26
C SER A 134 -8.26 12.76 7.37
N PHE A 135 -7.90 12.50 8.63
CA PHE A 135 -8.57 13.12 9.79
C PHE A 135 -8.42 14.64 9.87
N ILE A 136 -7.28 15.21 9.46
CA ILE A 136 -7.08 16.66 9.45
C ILE A 136 -7.63 17.36 8.20
N GLY A 137 -8.35 16.63 7.36
CA GLY A 137 -9.05 17.20 6.20
C GLY A 137 -8.14 17.64 5.07
N SER A 138 -8.62 18.62 4.31
CA SER A 138 -7.94 19.11 3.10
C SER A 138 -6.52 19.64 3.34
N ASP A 139 -6.24 20.19 4.51
CA ASP A 139 -4.92 20.75 4.82
C ASP A 139 -3.87 19.64 5.02
N GLY A 140 -4.29 18.41 5.31
CA GLY A 140 -3.42 17.23 5.28
C GLY A 140 -3.09 16.72 3.88
N VAL A 141 -3.88 17.08 2.88
CA VAL A 141 -3.75 16.59 1.49
C VAL A 141 -3.03 17.60 0.60
N LYS A 142 -3.37 18.90 0.72
CA LYS A 142 -2.89 19.97 -0.16
C LYS A 142 -1.37 20.04 -0.35
N PRO A 143 -0.52 19.86 0.68
CA PRO A 143 0.95 19.96 0.52
C PRO A 143 1.53 18.94 -0.46
N PHE A 144 0.86 17.79 -0.66
CA PHE A 144 1.33 16.73 -1.55
C PHE A 144 0.88 16.89 -3.01
N LEU A 145 -0.13 17.74 -3.28
CA LEU A 145 -0.74 17.86 -4.60
C LEU A 145 0.21 18.35 -5.70
N PRO A 146 1.17 19.27 -5.47
CA PRO A 146 2.13 19.68 -6.50
C PRO A 146 2.87 18.49 -7.12
N TYR A 147 3.33 17.55 -6.29
CA TYR A 147 4.09 16.36 -6.72
C TYR A 147 3.21 15.29 -7.41
N CYS A 148 1.91 15.29 -7.09
CA CYS A 148 0.94 14.48 -7.83
C CYS A 148 0.62 15.08 -9.19
N LYS A 149 0.59 16.43 -9.32
CA LYS A 149 0.30 17.14 -10.57
C LYS A 149 1.39 16.98 -11.60
N ASP A 150 2.66 17.05 -11.21
CA ASP A 150 3.80 16.84 -12.12
C ASP A 150 3.93 15.36 -12.56
N GLY A 151 3.23 14.46 -11.87
CA GLY A 151 3.15 13.04 -12.18
C GLY A 151 4.24 12.19 -11.53
N SER A 152 5.17 12.77 -10.80
CA SER A 152 6.28 12.04 -10.18
C SER A 152 5.82 11.12 -9.06
N LYS A 153 4.76 11.51 -8.33
CA LYS A 153 4.27 10.82 -7.14
C LYS A 153 2.77 10.55 -7.20
N ALA A 154 2.32 9.60 -6.36
CA ALA A 154 0.91 9.37 -6.06
C ALA A 154 0.65 9.52 -4.56
N LEU A 155 -0.58 9.88 -4.22
CA LEU A 155 -1.06 9.99 -2.85
C LEU A 155 -2.26 9.07 -2.65
N PHE A 156 -2.28 8.33 -1.55
CA PHE A 156 -3.43 7.52 -1.14
C PHE A 156 -3.89 7.98 0.24
N VAL A 157 -5.14 8.37 0.35
CA VAL A 157 -5.71 8.89 1.60
C VAL A 157 -6.58 7.80 2.23
N VAL A 158 -6.27 7.40 3.46
CA VAL A 158 -7.06 6.40 4.18
C VAL A 158 -8.41 7.00 4.54
N VAL A 159 -9.47 6.44 3.98
CA VAL A 159 -10.86 6.88 4.26
C VAL A 159 -11.62 5.84 5.09
N ARG A 160 -11.31 4.54 4.92
CA ARG A 160 -11.91 3.46 5.71
C ARG A 160 -10.85 2.43 6.07
N SER A 161 -10.35 2.51 7.32
CA SER A 161 -9.32 1.63 7.85
C SER A 161 -9.85 0.23 8.19
N PRO A 162 -8.98 -0.82 8.26
CA PRO A 162 -9.42 -2.19 8.44
C PRO A 162 -9.72 -2.61 9.88
N ASN A 163 -9.35 -1.80 10.87
CA ASN A 163 -9.51 -2.11 12.28
C ASN A 163 -10.99 -2.13 12.71
N LYS A 164 -11.29 -2.93 13.73
CA LYS A 164 -12.66 -3.14 14.23
C LYS A 164 -13.35 -1.83 14.65
N SER A 165 -12.66 -0.96 15.38
CA SER A 165 -13.20 0.31 15.88
C SER A 165 -13.30 1.41 14.81
N ALA A 166 -12.95 1.15 13.58
CA ALA A 166 -13.16 2.11 12.49
C ALA A 166 -14.64 2.53 12.35
N SER A 167 -15.58 1.64 12.69
CA SER A 167 -17.02 1.93 12.70
C SER A 167 -17.44 2.98 13.73
N GLU A 168 -16.66 3.16 14.80
CA GLU A 168 -16.97 4.14 15.86
C GLU A 168 -16.85 5.59 15.37
N LEU A 169 -16.09 5.82 14.30
CA LEU A 169 -15.92 7.14 13.70
C LEU A 169 -16.27 7.15 12.20
N GLN A 170 -15.72 6.22 11.44
CA GLN A 170 -15.75 6.29 9.98
C GLN A 170 -17.10 5.89 9.37
N ASP A 171 -17.92 5.12 10.13
CA ASP A 171 -19.28 4.72 9.74
C ASP A 171 -20.36 5.57 10.43
N LEU A 172 -19.98 6.64 11.13
CA LEU A 172 -20.98 7.60 11.65
C LEU A 172 -21.61 8.41 10.51
N LEU A 173 -22.86 8.76 10.69
CA LEU A 173 -23.57 9.65 9.79
C LEU A 173 -23.20 11.12 10.05
N THR A 174 -22.84 11.83 8.99
CA THR A 174 -22.69 13.27 8.97
C THR A 174 -23.68 13.86 7.96
N GLY A 175 -24.81 14.32 8.46
CA GLY A 175 -25.98 14.63 7.61
C GLY A 175 -26.53 13.36 6.96
N THR A 176 -26.46 13.25 5.63
CA THR A 176 -26.96 12.11 4.86
C THR A 176 -25.85 11.13 4.41
N ARG A 177 -24.61 11.36 4.83
CA ARG A 177 -23.43 10.59 4.38
C ARG A 177 -22.68 10.00 5.56
N LEU A 178 -22.04 8.87 5.35
CA LEU A 178 -21.06 8.33 6.29
C LEU A 178 -19.77 9.16 6.26
N VAL A 179 -19.07 9.26 7.38
CA VAL A 179 -17.81 10.02 7.49
C VAL A 179 -16.79 9.57 6.43
N HIS A 180 -16.60 8.26 6.21
CA HIS A 180 -15.66 7.77 5.19
C HIS A 180 -16.07 8.17 3.76
N VAL A 181 -17.38 8.30 3.48
CA VAL A 181 -17.88 8.79 2.19
C VAL A 181 -17.57 10.29 2.04
N ALA A 182 -17.82 11.08 3.08
CA ALA A 182 -17.50 12.51 3.07
C ALA A 182 -15.98 12.75 2.88
N ALA A 183 -15.15 11.93 3.55
CA ALA A 183 -13.69 11.97 3.36
C ALA A 183 -13.31 11.61 1.91
N SER A 184 -13.91 10.57 1.32
CA SER A 184 -13.63 10.18 -0.07
C SER A 184 -14.02 11.25 -1.08
N GLU A 185 -15.13 11.96 -0.87
CA GLU A 185 -15.56 13.07 -1.70
C GLU A 185 -14.62 14.27 -1.59
N MET A 186 -14.08 14.54 -0.39
CA MET A 186 -13.03 15.54 -0.20
C MET A 186 -11.80 15.22 -1.05
N VAL A 187 -11.33 13.97 -1.01
CA VAL A 187 -10.17 13.51 -1.79
C VAL A 187 -10.44 13.57 -3.29
N ASN A 188 -11.64 13.16 -3.71
CA ASN A 188 -12.03 13.15 -5.12
C ASN A 188 -12.00 14.55 -5.76
N ARG A 189 -12.39 15.61 -5.03
CA ARG A 189 -12.29 16.99 -5.54
C ARG A 189 -10.88 17.39 -5.98
N PHE A 190 -9.85 16.82 -5.36
CA PHE A 190 -8.46 17.01 -5.80
C PHE A 190 -8.10 16.07 -6.93
N GLY A 191 -8.54 14.81 -6.82
CA GLY A 191 -8.19 13.75 -7.75
C GLY A 191 -8.76 13.92 -9.16
N GLU A 192 -9.94 14.49 -9.30
CA GLU A 192 -10.61 14.69 -10.60
C GLU A 192 -9.78 15.49 -11.61
N THR A 193 -8.92 16.38 -11.13
CA THR A 193 -8.07 17.24 -11.97
C THR A 193 -6.64 16.71 -12.14
N ILE A 194 -6.27 15.60 -11.46
CA ILE A 194 -4.90 15.06 -11.42
C ILE A 194 -4.92 13.63 -11.97
N LEU A 195 -5.28 13.49 -13.24
CA LEU A 195 -5.39 12.17 -13.89
C LEU A 195 -4.06 11.73 -14.51
N ALA A 196 -3.77 10.44 -14.40
CA ALA A 196 -2.70 9.75 -15.10
C ALA A 196 -3.15 9.36 -16.53
N LYS A 197 -2.21 8.93 -17.39
CA LYS A 197 -2.50 8.51 -18.78
C LYS A 197 -3.41 7.29 -18.83
N CYS A 198 -3.30 6.38 -17.84
CA CYS A 198 -4.19 5.23 -17.70
C CYS A 198 -5.64 5.60 -17.32
N GLY A 199 -5.93 6.87 -17.08
CA GLY A 199 -7.27 7.39 -16.79
C GLY A 199 -7.65 7.42 -15.30
N TYR A 200 -6.83 6.89 -14.42
CA TYR A 200 -7.03 6.98 -12.97
C TYR A 200 -6.32 8.19 -12.36
N SER A 201 -6.88 8.66 -11.25
CA SER A 201 -6.29 9.75 -10.47
C SER A 201 -4.99 9.34 -9.77
N ARG A 202 -4.03 10.26 -9.72
CA ARG A 202 -2.81 10.13 -8.90
C ARG A 202 -3.06 10.45 -7.41
N VAL A 203 -4.24 10.95 -7.09
CA VAL A 203 -4.73 11.12 -5.71
C VAL A 203 -5.84 10.12 -5.50
N GLY A 204 -5.51 8.99 -4.90
CA GLY A 204 -6.38 7.86 -4.63
C GLY A 204 -6.81 7.78 -3.18
N ILE A 205 -7.53 6.72 -2.85
CA ILE A 205 -7.95 6.41 -1.49
C ILE A 205 -7.50 5.01 -1.07
N ALA A 206 -7.32 4.83 0.24
CA ALA A 206 -7.17 3.50 0.84
C ALA A 206 -8.44 3.14 1.62
N ALA A 207 -8.93 1.90 1.42
CA ALA A 207 -10.15 1.40 2.04
C ALA A 207 -10.06 -0.09 2.35
N SER A 208 -10.90 -0.55 3.28
CA SER A 208 -10.81 -1.88 3.87
C SER A 208 -11.56 -2.97 3.09
N ALA A 209 -10.91 -4.12 2.88
CA ALA A 209 -11.53 -5.37 2.44
C ALA A 209 -12.59 -5.90 3.42
N GLY A 210 -12.50 -5.52 4.69
CA GLY A 210 -13.47 -5.88 5.73
C GLY A 210 -14.80 -5.11 5.66
N ALA A 211 -14.90 -4.12 4.76
CA ALA A 211 -16.11 -3.32 4.54
C ALA A 211 -16.54 -3.36 3.05
N PRO A 212 -17.05 -4.50 2.56
CA PRO A 212 -17.30 -4.71 1.13
C PRO A 212 -18.33 -3.74 0.53
N ASP A 213 -19.34 -3.35 1.29
CA ASP A 213 -20.33 -2.38 0.82
C ASP A 213 -19.73 -0.97 0.70
N SER A 214 -18.80 -0.62 1.59
CA SER A 214 -18.03 0.62 1.46
C SER A 214 -17.17 0.59 0.20
N LEU A 215 -16.44 -0.50 -0.09
CA LEU A 215 -15.64 -0.62 -1.31
C LEU A 215 -16.50 -0.48 -2.57
N ARG A 216 -17.64 -1.17 -2.62
CA ARG A 216 -18.60 -1.07 -3.75
C ARG A 216 -19.12 0.35 -3.93
N ASN A 217 -19.53 0.99 -2.84
CA ASN A 217 -20.00 2.37 -2.85
C ASN A 217 -18.92 3.34 -3.34
N LEU A 218 -17.70 3.24 -2.79
CA LEU A 218 -16.57 4.09 -3.16
C LEU A 218 -16.19 3.92 -4.64
N ARG A 219 -16.15 2.68 -5.18
CA ARG A 219 -15.90 2.43 -6.61
C ARG A 219 -16.99 3.01 -7.50
N THR A 220 -18.25 2.84 -7.12
CA THR A 220 -19.39 3.36 -7.88
C THR A 220 -19.41 4.89 -7.93
N ARG A 221 -19.09 5.54 -6.81
CA ARG A 221 -19.02 7.01 -6.72
C ARG A 221 -17.83 7.62 -7.44
N HIS A 222 -16.69 6.91 -7.41
CA HIS A 222 -15.40 7.45 -7.83
C HIS A 222 -14.74 6.53 -8.86
N ASN A 223 -15.33 6.46 -10.06
CA ASN A 223 -14.92 5.52 -11.11
C ASN A 223 -13.48 5.74 -11.63
N ARG A 224 -12.92 6.94 -11.50
CA ARG A 224 -11.56 7.30 -11.89
C ARG A 224 -10.54 7.31 -10.75
N MET A 225 -10.98 7.08 -9.51
CA MET A 225 -10.08 7.04 -8.37
C MET A 225 -9.37 5.69 -8.31
N PHE A 226 -8.06 5.68 -8.04
CA PHE A 226 -7.34 4.45 -7.76
C PHE A 226 -7.57 4.06 -6.29
N LEU A 227 -7.99 2.83 -6.04
CA LEU A 227 -8.26 2.31 -4.71
C LEU A 227 -7.12 1.39 -4.24
N LEU A 228 -6.54 1.70 -3.10
CA LEU A 228 -5.64 0.78 -2.39
C LEU A 228 -6.48 0.00 -1.38
N VAL A 229 -6.61 -1.31 -1.57
CA VAL A 229 -7.41 -2.17 -0.69
C VAL A 229 -6.52 -2.73 0.39
N ASP A 230 -6.83 -2.39 1.63
CA ASP A 230 -6.15 -2.86 2.83
C ASP A 230 -7.00 -3.88 3.60
N GLY A 231 -6.42 -4.57 4.57
CA GLY A 231 -7.16 -5.43 5.47
C GLY A 231 -7.55 -6.81 4.92
N LEU A 232 -6.89 -7.29 3.85
CA LEU A 232 -7.08 -8.66 3.38
C LEU A 232 -6.77 -9.69 4.48
N ASP A 233 -5.76 -9.42 5.30
CA ASP A 233 -5.30 -10.29 6.40
C ASP A 233 -6.09 -10.12 7.72
N TYR A 234 -7.05 -9.21 7.75
CA TYR A 234 -7.95 -9.07 8.89
C TYR A 234 -9.08 -10.12 8.85
N PRO A 235 -9.66 -10.51 9.99
CA PRO A 235 -10.69 -11.57 10.04
C PRO A 235 -11.89 -11.35 9.12
N SER A 236 -12.25 -10.09 8.83
CA SER A 236 -13.34 -9.73 7.93
C SER A 236 -12.90 -9.59 6.47
N GLY A 237 -11.59 -9.63 6.19
CA GLY A 237 -11.02 -9.49 4.85
C GLY A 237 -11.09 -10.80 4.06
N ASN A 238 -11.34 -10.70 2.76
CA ASN A 238 -11.21 -11.82 1.83
C ASN A 238 -11.10 -11.32 0.38
N ALA A 239 -10.65 -12.21 -0.51
CA ALA A 239 -10.42 -11.87 -1.91
C ALA A 239 -11.70 -11.47 -2.67
N LYS A 240 -12.86 -12.04 -2.32
CA LYS A 240 -14.15 -11.67 -2.91
C LYS A 240 -14.49 -10.22 -2.58
N ASN A 241 -14.30 -9.80 -1.34
CA ASN A 241 -14.54 -8.42 -0.92
C ASN A 241 -13.63 -7.45 -1.66
N CYS A 242 -12.35 -7.79 -1.83
CA CYS A 242 -11.39 -6.97 -2.57
C CYS A 242 -11.87 -6.69 -4.01
N SER A 243 -12.58 -7.63 -4.64
CA SER A 243 -13.03 -7.49 -6.02
C SER A 243 -13.94 -6.28 -6.25
N PHE A 244 -14.65 -5.81 -5.22
CA PHE A 244 -15.52 -4.65 -5.33
C PHE A 244 -14.79 -3.32 -5.52
N ALA A 245 -13.47 -3.30 -5.30
CA ALA A 245 -12.64 -2.12 -5.54
C ALA A 245 -12.25 -1.95 -7.02
N PHE A 246 -12.35 -3.00 -7.82
CA PHE A 246 -11.95 -3.00 -9.23
C PHE A 246 -13.09 -2.54 -10.15
N ASP A 247 -12.70 -2.01 -11.29
CA ASP A 247 -13.64 -1.74 -12.37
C ASP A 247 -13.97 -3.02 -13.17
N ARG A 248 -14.82 -2.88 -14.17
CA ARG A 248 -15.25 -4.00 -15.03
C ARG A 248 -14.12 -4.63 -15.86
N PHE A 249 -12.98 -3.96 -15.99
CA PHE A 249 -11.80 -4.44 -16.71
C PHE A 249 -10.74 -5.04 -15.78
N GLY A 250 -11.00 -5.11 -14.49
CA GLY A 250 -10.09 -5.61 -13.47
C GLY A 250 -8.98 -4.63 -13.09
N TYR A 251 -9.20 -3.33 -13.29
CA TYR A 251 -8.24 -2.28 -13.00
C TYR A 251 -8.74 -1.29 -11.94
N GLY A 252 -7.92 -0.26 -11.68
CA GLY A 252 -8.25 0.85 -10.78
C GLY A 252 -8.08 0.53 -9.30
N ALA A 253 -7.53 -0.63 -8.96
CA ALA A 253 -7.20 -0.99 -7.58
C ALA A 253 -5.95 -1.87 -7.47
N ALA A 254 -5.36 -1.85 -6.27
CA ALA A 254 -4.35 -2.83 -5.82
C ALA A 254 -4.70 -3.32 -4.42
N VAL A 255 -4.28 -4.53 -4.06
CA VAL A 255 -4.62 -5.19 -2.80
C VAL A 255 -3.35 -5.41 -1.98
N CYS A 256 -3.30 -4.87 -0.76
CA CYS A 256 -2.20 -5.04 0.16
C CYS A 256 -2.41 -6.29 1.04
N ALA A 257 -1.37 -7.10 1.18
CA ALA A 257 -1.29 -8.21 2.12
C ALA A 257 0.08 -8.26 2.77
N GLY A 258 0.13 -8.48 4.07
CA GLY A 258 1.35 -8.60 4.87
C GLY A 258 1.50 -9.99 5.48
N PRO A 259 0.98 -10.25 6.69
CA PRO A 259 1.23 -11.49 7.43
C PRO A 259 0.87 -12.77 6.69
N SER A 260 -0.19 -12.78 5.84
CA SER A 260 -0.54 -13.95 5.02
C SER A 260 0.56 -14.35 4.03
N ILE A 261 1.48 -13.43 3.71
CA ILE A 261 2.62 -13.66 2.84
C ILE A 261 3.92 -13.71 3.66
N THR A 262 4.20 -12.65 4.42
CA THR A 262 5.48 -12.51 5.15
C THR A 262 5.60 -13.47 6.34
N ALA A 263 4.49 -13.91 6.93
CA ALA A 263 4.46 -14.92 7.99
C ALA A 263 3.86 -16.26 7.53
N ALA A 264 3.88 -16.56 6.22
CA ALA A 264 3.29 -17.77 5.65
C ALA A 264 3.90 -19.06 6.22
N TRP A 265 5.18 -19.05 6.59
CA TRP A 265 5.86 -20.16 7.24
C TRP A 265 5.26 -20.51 8.61
N LYS A 266 4.79 -19.51 9.39
CA LYS A 266 4.06 -19.73 10.64
C LYS A 266 2.68 -20.35 10.39
N ILE A 267 1.98 -19.88 9.36
CA ILE A 267 0.69 -20.41 8.97
C ILE A 267 0.81 -21.88 8.49
N ALA A 268 1.96 -22.20 7.88
CA ALA A 268 2.30 -23.56 7.46
C ALA A 268 2.89 -24.42 8.60
N GLU A 269 3.05 -23.84 9.80
CA GLU A 269 3.59 -24.52 11.01
C GLU A 269 4.98 -25.14 10.78
N THR A 270 5.86 -24.48 9.98
CA THR A 270 7.24 -24.91 9.75
C THR A 270 8.21 -24.24 10.74
N ASP A 271 9.49 -24.65 10.74
CA ASP A 271 10.55 -24.04 11.55
C ASP A 271 11.07 -22.70 10.98
N GLY A 272 10.51 -22.27 9.86
CA GLY A 272 10.83 -21.02 9.18
C GLY A 272 12.07 -21.06 8.29
N LYS A 273 12.78 -22.16 8.14
CA LYS A 273 13.91 -22.27 7.21
C LYS A 273 13.47 -22.19 5.75
N ASP A 274 12.23 -22.52 5.48
CA ASP A 274 11.58 -22.49 4.18
C ASP A 274 10.73 -21.21 3.95
N TYR A 275 10.90 -20.16 4.78
CA TYR A 275 10.04 -18.98 4.77
C TYR A 275 9.91 -18.31 3.40
N VAL A 276 10.98 -18.30 2.60
CA VAL A 276 10.97 -17.76 1.24
C VAL A 276 10.03 -18.56 0.34
N ALA A 277 10.12 -19.89 0.36
CA ALA A 277 9.26 -20.76 -0.44
C ALA A 277 7.80 -20.66 0.01
N GLN A 278 7.54 -20.58 1.31
CA GLN A 278 6.19 -20.38 1.85
C GLN A 278 5.59 -19.04 1.41
N ALA A 279 6.38 -17.96 1.42
CA ALA A 279 5.95 -16.65 0.95
C ALA A 279 5.61 -16.65 -0.56
N GLN A 280 6.42 -17.30 -1.39
CA GLN A 280 6.16 -17.45 -2.82
C GLN A 280 4.84 -18.19 -3.07
N GLN A 281 4.62 -19.33 -2.43
CA GLN A 281 3.37 -20.09 -2.53
C GLN A 281 2.16 -19.28 -2.04
N ALA A 282 2.32 -18.52 -0.95
CA ALA A 282 1.27 -17.68 -0.42
C ALA A 282 0.91 -16.53 -1.37
N ALA A 283 1.90 -15.90 -1.99
CA ALA A 283 1.69 -14.87 -3.01
C ALA A 283 0.98 -15.42 -4.25
N GLU A 284 1.31 -16.63 -4.70
CA GLU A 284 0.60 -17.32 -5.78
C GLU A 284 -0.86 -17.61 -5.41
N ARG A 285 -1.11 -18.10 -4.19
CA ARG A 285 -2.48 -18.33 -3.69
C ARG A 285 -3.27 -17.01 -3.65
N MET A 286 -2.66 -15.92 -3.16
CA MET A 286 -3.27 -14.60 -3.13
C MET A 286 -3.68 -14.15 -4.55
N LYS A 287 -2.75 -14.20 -5.50
CA LYS A 287 -3.03 -13.86 -6.90
C LYS A 287 -4.21 -14.67 -7.44
N LYS A 288 -4.17 -16.01 -7.31
CA LYS A 288 -5.23 -16.91 -7.77
C LYS A 288 -6.58 -16.59 -7.11
N ASN A 289 -6.59 -16.31 -5.82
CA ASN A 289 -7.81 -15.99 -5.08
C ASN A 289 -8.44 -14.68 -5.53
N ILE A 290 -7.65 -13.63 -5.76
CA ILE A 290 -8.16 -12.34 -6.24
C ILE A 290 -8.63 -12.46 -7.70
N THR A 291 -7.84 -13.05 -8.58
CA THR A 291 -8.16 -13.17 -10.01
C THR A 291 -9.30 -14.14 -10.32
N ARG A 292 -9.75 -14.92 -9.33
CA ARG A 292 -11.00 -15.69 -9.45
C ARG A 292 -12.23 -14.79 -9.56
N TYR A 293 -12.18 -13.58 -9.02
CA TYR A 293 -13.31 -12.63 -8.95
C TYR A 293 -13.17 -11.42 -9.87
N ILE A 294 -12.00 -11.25 -10.49
CA ILE A 294 -11.72 -10.16 -11.42
C ILE A 294 -11.00 -10.72 -12.66
N THR A 295 -11.25 -10.11 -13.80
CA THR A 295 -10.51 -10.40 -15.05
C THR A 295 -9.66 -9.19 -15.38
N ILE A 296 -8.34 -9.33 -15.31
CA ILE A 296 -7.39 -8.28 -15.72
C ILE A 296 -7.15 -8.44 -17.23
N LEU A 297 -7.66 -7.51 -18.03
CA LEU A 297 -7.60 -7.53 -19.50
C LEU A 297 -6.22 -7.15 -20.05
#